data_672d87d30b9d7ac3929bb1c9dd8d9f46
#
_entry.id   672d87d30b9d7ac3929bb1c9dd8d9f46
#
_cell.length_a   1.000
_cell.length_b   1.000
_cell.length_c   1.000
_cell.angle_alpha   90.00
_cell.angle_beta   90.00
_cell.angle_gamma   90.00
#
_symmetry.space_group_name_H-M   'P 1'
#
loop_
_entity.id
_entity.type
_entity.pdbx_description
1 polymer ?
#
loop_
_entity_poly.entity_id
_entity_poly.type
_entity_poly.pdbx_seq_one_letter_code
_entity_poly.pdbx_strand_id
1 'polypeptide(L)'
;MKVLRPISSVTYLPELTKTFSMKGTQLASKIQQFEAPQPVSWNKYLIDGELLTWQGEMEQVYSPLGPVDKEGNTTKQYLGEAPTLNEEAGLQALSAAKKAYSNGRGFWPTASASERIAAMEKFLEIMKTKREEVSTMLMWEIAKNKSSAYKEFDRTVDYIEDTIEEFKELNRRGSKVATGNGIVSQVRRGPIGVVLCLGPYNYPLNETFCLLIPSVLMGNTIVFKPAKYGVLLLTPLLEAFKEAFPPGVINILFGRGRTLAGPIMKTGDVDVLALIGNSKSSNALVAQHPKPNRLRQVLGLEAKNPGIVFDDANIDLAVQQCVNGALSYNGQRCTALKVLFVHKGISKVFVSKFSEAVDKLVLNHPETNATLTPLPERDKVAHMQAYVDDAVAKGARVTNKNAGAVTDTAFFPAVLFPVNKEMSIYHEEQFGPVVPIVEYEDLEDVMASISQSDYGQQCSLFSENEATIAYAVDNMVNQVCRVNINAACQRGPDYLPFTGRKDSAVATLSVHDALRSFSIRTVVATGMDQKQLVGSVISSGESKWMTTDYLI
;
A
#
# COMPACT_ATOMS: atom_id res chain seq x y z
N MET A 1 21.17 -16.07 17.48
CA MET A 1 20.05 -16.73 18.17
C MET A 1 19.93 -16.11 19.57
N LYS A 2 19.17 -15.05 19.73
CA LYS A 2 18.81 -14.48 21.04
C LYS A 2 17.32 -14.71 21.25
N VAL A 3 17.02 -15.57 22.22
CA VAL A 3 15.67 -15.92 22.66
C VAL A 3 15.11 -14.71 23.38
N LEU A 4 14.03 -14.12 22.84
CA LEU A 4 13.23 -13.10 23.53
C LEU A 4 12.49 -13.76 24.69
N ARG A 5 12.80 -13.32 25.91
CA ARG A 5 12.04 -13.67 27.11
C ARG A 5 10.71 -12.90 27.10
N PRO A 6 9.61 -13.46 27.62
CA PRO A 6 8.37 -12.75 27.75
C PRO A 6 8.51 -11.61 28.78
N ILE A 7 7.97 -10.44 28.44
CA ILE A 7 7.93 -9.26 29.30
C ILE A 7 7.00 -9.58 30.47
N SER A 8 7.58 -9.62 31.66
CA SER A 8 6.86 -9.78 32.93
C SER A 8 6.01 -8.53 33.21
N SER A 9 4.83 -8.77 33.75
CA SER A 9 3.82 -7.83 34.26
C SER A 9 4.37 -6.46 34.68
N VAL A 10 4.05 -5.42 33.91
CA VAL A 10 4.21 -4.02 34.31
C VAL A 10 3.05 -3.66 35.22
N THR A 11 3.37 -3.26 36.43
CA THR A 11 2.41 -2.73 37.42
C THR A 11 1.88 -1.39 36.87
N TYR A 12 0.62 -1.34 36.49
CA TYR A 12 -0.07 -0.13 36.06
C TYR A 12 -0.06 0.96 37.11
N LEU A 13 0.22 2.19 36.71
CA LEU A 13 0.00 3.39 37.52
C LEU A 13 -1.51 3.73 37.50
N PRO A 14 -2.26 3.56 38.62
CA PRO A 14 -3.74 3.54 38.56
C PRO A 14 -4.42 4.88 38.30
N GLU A 15 -3.73 6.01 38.49
CA GLU A 15 -4.36 7.33 38.39
C GLU A 15 -4.42 7.90 36.96
N LEU A 16 -3.44 7.63 36.08
CA LEU A 16 -3.47 8.05 34.68
C LEU A 16 -4.51 7.26 33.90
N THR A 17 -4.64 5.98 34.16
CA THR A 17 -5.64 5.11 33.52
C THR A 17 -7.08 5.52 33.83
N LYS A 18 -7.39 5.96 35.05
CA LYS A 18 -8.76 6.42 35.40
C LYS A 18 -9.16 7.72 34.70
N THR A 19 -8.24 8.66 34.50
CA THR A 19 -8.53 9.95 33.84
C THR A 19 -8.74 9.77 32.35
N PHE A 20 -8.02 8.87 31.71
CA PHE A 20 -8.22 8.51 30.30
C PHE A 20 -9.53 7.73 30.05
N SER A 21 -9.90 6.80 30.93
CA SER A 21 -11.13 6.00 30.83
C SER A 21 -12.42 6.84 30.87
N MET A 22 -12.52 7.88 31.71
CA MET A 22 -13.71 8.74 31.76
C MET A 22 -13.89 9.61 30.49
N LYS A 23 -12.80 10.08 29.89
CA LYS A 23 -12.86 10.88 28.66
C LYS A 23 -13.16 10.01 27.43
N GLY A 24 -12.61 8.80 27.38
CA GLY A 24 -12.91 7.83 26.33
C GLY A 24 -14.40 7.55 26.22
N THR A 25 -15.08 7.30 27.33
CA THR A 25 -16.54 7.05 27.38
C THR A 25 -17.36 8.23 26.85
N GLN A 26 -16.95 9.47 27.13
CA GLN A 26 -17.62 10.66 26.58
C GLN A 26 -17.44 10.82 25.06
N LEU A 27 -16.28 10.44 24.52
CA LEU A 27 -16.04 10.45 23.07
C LEU A 27 -16.76 9.29 22.39
N ALA A 28 -16.76 8.11 22.98
CA ALA A 28 -17.46 6.93 22.50
C ALA A 28 -18.96 7.19 22.33
N SER A 29 -19.60 7.86 23.29
CA SER A 29 -21.03 8.19 23.23
C SER A 29 -21.42 9.15 22.12
N LYS A 30 -20.46 9.81 21.47
CA LYS A 30 -20.67 10.71 20.32
C LYS A 30 -20.58 10.02 18.98
N ILE A 31 -20.08 8.77 18.94
CA ILE A 31 -19.96 8.00 17.69
C ILE A 31 -21.37 7.62 17.24
N GLN A 32 -21.77 8.17 16.11
CA GLN A 32 -23.08 7.88 15.51
C GLN A 32 -23.16 6.44 15.03
N GLN A 33 -24.35 5.88 15.05
CA GLN A 33 -24.62 4.54 14.56
C GLN A 33 -25.38 4.63 13.22
N PHE A 34 -25.03 3.73 12.32
CA PHE A 34 -25.66 3.60 11.00
C PHE A 34 -26.04 2.14 10.78
N GLU A 35 -27.01 1.91 9.92
CA GLU A 35 -27.40 0.57 9.51
C GLU A 35 -26.31 -0.05 8.63
N ALA A 36 -25.88 -1.25 8.97
CA ALA A 36 -24.87 -1.97 8.21
C ALA A 36 -25.47 -2.49 6.88
N PRO A 37 -24.63 -2.64 5.84
CA PRO A 37 -25.08 -3.28 4.60
C PRO A 37 -25.48 -4.73 4.87
N GLN A 38 -26.30 -5.30 3.98
CA GLN A 38 -26.67 -6.71 4.07
C GLN A 38 -25.42 -7.58 4.01
N PRO A 39 -25.30 -8.60 4.87
CA PRO A 39 -24.15 -9.48 4.90
C PRO A 39 -23.89 -10.19 3.57
N VAL A 40 -22.64 -10.25 3.15
CA VAL A 40 -22.20 -10.91 1.94
C VAL A 40 -21.74 -12.34 2.27
N SER A 41 -22.51 -13.35 1.90
CA SER A 41 -22.06 -14.75 1.96
C SER A 41 -21.39 -15.10 0.64
N TRP A 42 -20.08 -15.21 0.64
CA TRP A 42 -19.30 -15.43 -0.56
C TRP A 42 -18.37 -16.62 -0.40
N ASN A 43 -18.71 -17.74 -1.04
CA ASN A 43 -17.96 -18.99 -0.96
C ASN A 43 -17.23 -19.35 -2.27
N LYS A 44 -17.06 -18.36 -3.18
CA LYS A 44 -16.40 -18.60 -4.46
C LYS A 44 -15.01 -18.00 -4.51
N TYR A 45 -14.16 -18.57 -5.36
CA TYR A 45 -12.82 -18.09 -5.70
C TYR A 45 -12.54 -18.36 -7.18
N LEU A 46 -11.54 -17.69 -7.77
CA LEU A 46 -11.28 -17.73 -9.21
C LEU A 46 -10.01 -18.52 -9.50
N ILE A 47 -10.11 -19.63 -10.22
CA ILE A 47 -8.97 -20.40 -10.75
C ILE A 47 -9.26 -20.86 -12.17
N ASP A 48 -8.27 -20.75 -13.06
CA ASP A 48 -8.30 -21.18 -14.48
C ASP A 48 -9.54 -20.67 -15.24
N GLY A 49 -9.97 -19.42 -14.95
CA GLY A 49 -11.14 -18.78 -15.56
C GLY A 49 -12.49 -19.23 -14.98
N GLU A 50 -12.51 -20.09 -13.95
CA GLU A 50 -13.75 -20.57 -13.35
C GLU A 50 -13.93 -20.08 -11.90
N LEU A 51 -15.15 -19.66 -11.58
CA LEU A 51 -15.59 -19.37 -10.21
C LEU A 51 -15.95 -20.68 -9.50
N LEU A 52 -14.96 -21.22 -8.80
CA LEU A 52 -15.11 -22.45 -8.04
C LEU A 52 -15.79 -22.19 -6.69
N THR A 53 -16.60 -23.12 -6.23
CA THR A 53 -17.27 -23.05 -4.94
C THR A 53 -16.47 -23.78 -3.86
N TRP A 54 -16.14 -23.08 -2.78
CA TRP A 54 -15.47 -23.65 -1.62
C TRP A 54 -16.47 -24.34 -0.68
N GLN A 55 -16.12 -25.54 -0.22
CA GLN A 55 -16.93 -26.35 0.69
C GLN A 55 -16.28 -26.49 2.08
N GLY A 56 -15.13 -25.85 2.30
CA GLY A 56 -14.37 -25.93 3.55
C GLY A 56 -14.67 -24.79 4.52
N GLU A 57 -13.72 -24.52 5.40
CA GLU A 57 -13.80 -23.47 6.43
C GLU A 57 -14.03 -22.09 5.80
N MET A 58 -14.96 -21.32 6.39
CA MET A 58 -15.23 -19.92 6.04
C MET A 58 -14.74 -19.01 7.15
N GLU A 59 -14.04 -17.93 6.80
CA GLU A 59 -13.67 -16.87 7.75
C GLU A 59 -14.77 -15.80 7.79
N GLN A 60 -15.30 -15.57 8.99
CA GLN A 60 -16.28 -14.51 9.22
C GLN A 60 -15.62 -13.15 9.23
N VAL A 61 -16.19 -12.21 8.49
CA VAL A 61 -15.71 -10.84 8.37
C VAL A 61 -16.59 -9.91 9.20
N TYR A 62 -15.94 -9.14 10.05
CA TYR A 62 -16.60 -8.19 10.95
C TYR A 62 -16.06 -6.77 10.74
N SER A 63 -16.98 -5.82 10.79
CA SER A 63 -16.66 -4.40 10.83
C SER A 63 -16.15 -3.98 12.22
N PRO A 64 -15.25 -2.99 12.27
CA PRO A 64 -14.92 -2.30 13.51
C PRO A 64 -15.98 -1.27 13.94
N LEU A 65 -17.08 -1.13 13.20
CA LEU A 65 -18.08 -0.05 13.31
C LEU A 65 -19.36 -0.46 14.08
N GLY A 66 -19.30 -1.51 14.87
CA GLY A 66 -20.48 -1.94 15.63
C GLY A 66 -20.84 -1.01 16.80
N PRO A 67 -22.04 -1.18 17.37
CA PRO A 67 -22.45 -0.46 18.58
C PRO A 67 -21.46 -0.62 19.73
N VAL A 68 -21.28 0.45 20.50
CA VAL A 68 -20.36 0.49 21.65
C VAL A 68 -21.16 0.35 22.94
N ASP A 69 -20.76 -0.57 23.81
CA ASP A 69 -21.35 -0.74 25.14
C ASP A 69 -20.87 0.30 26.14
N LYS A 70 -21.38 0.22 27.39
CA LYS A 70 -21.02 1.17 28.46
C LYS A 70 -19.57 1.02 28.94
N GLU A 71 -18.97 -0.11 28.70
CA GLU A 71 -17.59 -0.48 29.02
C GLU A 71 -16.61 -0.04 27.93
N GLY A 72 -17.10 0.43 26.77
CA GLY A 72 -16.28 0.86 25.63
C GLY A 72 -15.94 -0.27 24.66
N ASN A 73 -16.55 -1.46 24.78
CA ASN A 73 -16.34 -2.54 23.84
C ASN A 73 -17.26 -2.37 22.64
N THR A 74 -16.72 -2.57 21.45
CA THR A 74 -17.49 -2.51 20.21
C THR A 74 -18.12 -3.87 19.91
N THR A 75 -19.43 -3.92 19.78
CA THR A 75 -20.14 -5.12 19.32
C THR A 75 -19.66 -5.47 17.91
N LYS A 76 -19.39 -6.75 17.67
CA LYS A 76 -18.97 -7.21 16.33
C LYS A 76 -20.11 -7.06 15.34
N GLN A 77 -19.99 -6.12 14.42
CA GLN A 77 -20.93 -5.99 13.31
C GLN A 77 -20.54 -6.97 12.20
N TYR A 78 -21.37 -8.01 11.99
CA TYR A 78 -21.13 -9.00 10.93
C TYR A 78 -21.36 -8.39 9.55
N LEU A 79 -20.38 -8.56 8.64
CA LEU A 79 -20.45 -8.10 7.25
C LEU A 79 -20.55 -9.24 6.24
N GLY A 80 -20.23 -10.44 6.63
CA GLY A 80 -20.24 -11.59 5.73
C GLY A 80 -19.13 -12.59 6.00
N GLU A 81 -18.87 -13.43 5.03
CA GLU A 81 -17.85 -14.47 5.12
C GLU A 81 -17.12 -14.67 3.79
N ALA A 82 -15.89 -15.16 3.85
CA ALA A 82 -15.05 -15.47 2.70
C ALA A 82 -14.36 -16.84 2.88
N PRO A 83 -13.98 -17.53 1.79
CA PRO A 83 -13.30 -18.82 1.87
C PRO A 83 -11.99 -18.76 2.63
N THR A 84 -11.70 -19.75 3.47
CA THR A 84 -10.37 -20.01 4.03
C THR A 84 -9.73 -21.15 3.26
N LEU A 85 -9.16 -20.82 2.07
CA LEU A 85 -8.59 -21.81 1.17
C LEU A 85 -7.34 -22.46 1.77
N ASN A 86 -7.11 -23.72 1.40
CA ASN A 86 -5.98 -24.52 1.83
C ASN A 86 -4.78 -24.44 0.86
N GLU A 87 -3.69 -25.10 1.22
CA GLU A 87 -2.48 -25.19 0.40
C GLU A 87 -2.75 -25.76 -1.00
N GLU A 88 -3.60 -26.78 -1.11
CA GLU A 88 -3.94 -27.44 -2.37
C GLU A 88 -4.55 -26.45 -3.37
N ALA A 89 -5.53 -25.64 -2.93
CA ALA A 89 -6.10 -24.58 -3.76
C ALA A 89 -5.04 -23.55 -4.20
N GLY A 90 -4.10 -23.22 -3.31
CA GLY A 90 -2.97 -22.34 -3.64
C GLY A 90 -2.08 -22.91 -4.75
N LEU A 91 -1.71 -24.18 -4.65
CA LEU A 91 -0.91 -24.87 -5.66
C LEU A 91 -1.68 -25.09 -6.97
N GLN A 92 -2.99 -25.30 -6.91
CA GLN A 92 -3.85 -25.37 -8.09
C GLN A 92 -3.87 -24.03 -8.85
N ALA A 93 -3.99 -22.90 -8.15
CA ALA A 93 -3.91 -21.57 -8.75
C ALA A 93 -2.55 -21.29 -9.41
N LEU A 94 -1.47 -21.70 -8.73
CA LEU A 94 -0.12 -21.59 -9.30
C LEU A 94 0.00 -22.45 -10.58
N SER A 95 -0.52 -23.67 -10.57
CA SER A 95 -0.53 -24.56 -11.74
C SER A 95 -1.29 -23.95 -12.91
N ALA A 96 -2.46 -23.34 -12.65
CA ALA A 96 -3.26 -22.63 -13.67
C ALA A 96 -2.49 -21.43 -14.25
N ALA A 97 -1.86 -20.61 -13.40
CA ALA A 97 -1.05 -19.49 -13.85
C ALA A 97 0.16 -19.94 -14.71
N LYS A 98 0.85 -21.01 -14.29
CA LYS A 98 1.96 -21.61 -15.06
C LYS A 98 1.49 -22.14 -16.42
N LYS A 99 0.35 -22.84 -16.45
CA LYS A 99 -0.26 -23.36 -17.70
C LYS A 99 -0.57 -22.21 -18.66
N ALA A 100 -1.19 -21.14 -18.16
CA ALA A 100 -1.53 -19.96 -18.98
C ALA A 100 -0.28 -19.21 -19.48
N TYR A 101 0.78 -19.12 -18.67
CA TYR A 101 2.07 -18.56 -19.08
C TYR A 101 2.83 -19.48 -20.05
N SER A 102 2.78 -20.78 -19.82
CA SER A 102 3.41 -21.83 -20.65
C SER A 102 4.88 -21.52 -21.01
N ASN A 103 5.70 -21.17 -20.02
CA ASN A 103 7.11 -20.76 -20.22
C ASN A 103 7.27 -19.61 -21.23
N GLY A 104 6.35 -18.65 -21.25
CA GLY A 104 6.34 -17.52 -22.18
C GLY A 104 5.73 -17.82 -23.56
N ARG A 105 5.19 -19.03 -23.78
CA ARG A 105 4.60 -19.47 -25.05
C ARG A 105 3.07 -19.55 -25.02
N GLY A 106 2.44 -19.26 -23.88
CA GLY A 106 0.99 -19.23 -23.73
C GLY A 106 0.35 -18.09 -24.51
N PHE A 107 -0.97 -18.13 -24.60
CA PHE A 107 -1.72 -17.09 -25.32
C PHE A 107 -1.43 -15.69 -24.74
N TRP A 108 -1.48 -15.54 -23.41
CA TRP A 108 -1.37 -14.23 -22.77
C TRP A 108 0.02 -13.58 -22.92
N PRO A 109 1.15 -14.25 -22.62
CA PRO A 109 2.48 -13.66 -22.84
C PRO A 109 2.78 -13.33 -24.31
N THR A 110 2.15 -14.02 -25.24
CA THR A 110 2.32 -13.79 -26.69
C THR A 110 1.22 -12.92 -27.31
N ALA A 111 0.21 -12.53 -26.54
CA ALA A 111 -0.85 -11.63 -27.01
C ALA A 111 -0.27 -10.27 -27.42
N SER A 112 -0.87 -9.66 -28.44
CA SER A 112 -0.55 -8.30 -28.86
C SER A 112 -0.89 -7.29 -27.78
N ALA A 113 -0.34 -6.08 -27.88
CA ALA A 113 -0.70 -4.99 -26.99
C ALA A 113 -2.20 -4.68 -27.04
N SER A 114 -2.78 -4.68 -28.25
CA SER A 114 -4.21 -4.41 -28.46
C SER A 114 -5.10 -5.45 -27.79
N GLU A 115 -4.77 -6.75 -27.89
CA GLU A 115 -5.53 -7.82 -27.22
C GLU A 115 -5.51 -7.65 -25.70
N ARG A 116 -4.36 -7.28 -25.12
CA ARG A 116 -4.23 -7.06 -23.67
C ARG A 116 -4.94 -5.79 -23.20
N ILE A 117 -4.91 -4.72 -24.00
CA ILE A 117 -5.65 -3.48 -23.75
C ILE A 117 -7.15 -3.76 -23.77
N ALA A 118 -7.65 -4.43 -24.81
CA ALA A 118 -9.09 -4.74 -24.93
C ALA A 118 -9.62 -5.55 -23.75
N ALA A 119 -8.84 -6.51 -23.23
CA ALA A 119 -9.20 -7.26 -22.04
C ALA A 119 -9.25 -6.35 -20.78
N MET A 120 -8.29 -5.44 -20.65
CA MET A 120 -8.26 -4.50 -19.52
C MET A 120 -9.39 -3.48 -19.60
N GLU A 121 -9.70 -2.95 -20.76
CA GLU A 121 -10.83 -2.04 -20.99
C GLU A 121 -12.17 -2.74 -20.67
N LYS A 122 -12.34 -3.99 -21.08
CA LYS A 122 -13.52 -4.80 -20.71
C LYS A 122 -13.64 -4.98 -19.19
N PHE A 123 -12.54 -5.28 -18.51
CA PHE A 123 -12.52 -5.36 -17.06
C PHE A 123 -12.94 -4.03 -16.42
N LEU A 124 -12.40 -2.92 -16.90
CA LEU A 124 -12.67 -1.58 -16.39
C LEU A 124 -14.14 -1.18 -16.56
N GLU A 125 -14.76 -1.49 -17.69
CA GLU A 125 -16.19 -1.24 -17.92
C GLU A 125 -17.05 -1.93 -16.87
N ILE A 126 -16.80 -3.22 -16.60
CA ILE A 126 -17.55 -3.99 -15.61
C ILE A 126 -17.25 -3.46 -14.20
N MET A 127 -15.97 -3.20 -13.88
CA MET A 127 -15.57 -2.65 -12.59
C MET A 127 -16.30 -1.35 -12.26
N LYS A 128 -16.42 -0.42 -13.21
CA LYS A 128 -17.12 0.86 -13.02
C LYS A 128 -18.56 0.69 -12.54
N THR A 129 -19.24 -0.38 -12.95
CA THR A 129 -20.62 -0.67 -12.50
C THR A 129 -20.68 -1.08 -11.03
N LYS A 130 -19.55 -1.46 -10.42
CA LYS A 130 -19.45 -1.96 -9.04
C LYS A 130 -19.03 -0.89 -8.02
N ARG A 131 -19.00 0.38 -8.43
CA ARG A 131 -18.52 1.49 -7.62
C ARG A 131 -19.16 1.58 -6.24
N GLU A 132 -20.48 1.49 -6.18
CA GLU A 132 -21.23 1.60 -4.93
C GLU A 132 -20.95 0.42 -4.00
N GLU A 133 -21.02 -0.80 -4.52
CA GLU A 133 -20.79 -2.03 -3.75
C GLU A 133 -19.37 -2.05 -3.15
N VAL A 134 -18.35 -1.77 -3.97
CA VAL A 134 -16.94 -1.76 -3.54
C VAL A 134 -16.66 -0.64 -2.55
N SER A 135 -17.14 0.58 -2.79
CA SER A 135 -16.91 1.71 -1.91
C SER A 135 -17.60 1.53 -0.54
N THR A 136 -18.80 0.95 -0.53
CA THR A 136 -19.49 0.60 0.71
C THR A 136 -18.68 -0.41 1.53
N MET A 137 -18.15 -1.47 0.91
CA MET A 137 -17.31 -2.44 1.61
C MET A 137 -16.00 -1.83 2.11
N LEU A 138 -15.34 -0.96 1.35
CA LEU A 138 -14.18 -0.18 1.82
C LEU A 138 -14.50 0.59 3.09
N MET A 139 -15.65 1.26 3.13
CA MET A 139 -16.07 2.03 4.30
C MET A 139 -16.35 1.14 5.51
N TRP A 140 -17.10 0.06 5.34
CA TRP A 140 -17.52 -0.79 6.44
C TRP A 140 -16.48 -1.78 6.92
N GLU A 141 -15.69 -2.37 6.02
CA GLU A 141 -14.73 -3.41 6.39
C GLU A 141 -13.45 -2.84 7.01
N ILE A 142 -12.97 -1.68 6.50
CA ILE A 142 -11.73 -1.07 6.99
C ILE A 142 -11.92 0.33 7.60
N ALA A 143 -13.15 0.72 7.89
CA ALA A 143 -13.51 2.00 8.49
C ALA A 143 -12.95 3.23 7.75
N LYS A 144 -12.78 3.16 6.44
CA LYS A 144 -12.38 4.31 5.63
C LYS A 144 -13.54 5.29 5.53
N ASN A 145 -13.33 6.60 5.78
CA ASN A 145 -14.43 7.55 5.69
C ASN A 145 -15.02 7.57 4.28
N LYS A 146 -16.31 7.91 4.17
CA LYS A 146 -17.11 7.79 2.95
C LYS A 146 -16.43 8.42 1.73
N SER A 147 -16.02 9.68 1.84
CA SER A 147 -15.36 10.39 0.73
C SER A 147 -14.06 9.73 0.30
N SER A 148 -13.27 9.22 1.25
CA SER A 148 -12.00 8.52 0.94
C SER A 148 -12.22 7.13 0.35
N ALA A 149 -13.29 6.42 0.73
CA ALA A 149 -13.65 5.12 0.15
C ALA A 149 -14.02 5.26 -1.33
N TYR A 150 -14.89 6.21 -1.65
CA TYR A 150 -15.25 6.52 -3.04
C TYR A 150 -14.06 7.05 -3.84
N LYS A 151 -13.26 7.93 -3.24
CA LYS A 151 -12.04 8.44 -3.88
C LYS A 151 -11.02 7.34 -4.16
N GLU A 152 -10.91 6.31 -3.32
CA GLU A 152 -10.02 5.17 -3.59
C GLU A 152 -10.49 4.40 -4.82
N PHE A 153 -11.79 4.16 -4.96
CA PHE A 153 -12.36 3.52 -6.14
C PHE A 153 -12.09 4.35 -7.40
N ASP A 154 -12.48 5.62 -7.39
CA ASP A 154 -12.35 6.52 -8.54
C ASP A 154 -10.88 6.65 -8.98
N ARG A 155 -9.96 6.84 -8.02
CA ARG A 155 -8.53 6.85 -8.28
C ARG A 155 -8.00 5.53 -8.85
N THR A 156 -8.59 4.40 -8.48
CA THR A 156 -8.21 3.11 -9.06
C THR A 156 -8.63 3.02 -10.53
N VAL A 157 -9.81 3.55 -10.87
CA VAL A 157 -10.25 3.70 -12.25
C VAL A 157 -9.27 4.58 -13.04
N ASP A 158 -8.96 5.76 -12.54
CA ASP A 158 -7.99 6.67 -13.17
C ASP A 158 -6.62 5.99 -13.36
N TYR A 159 -6.14 5.26 -12.34
CA TYR A 159 -4.87 4.53 -12.42
C TYR A 159 -4.86 3.45 -13.52
N ILE A 160 -5.97 2.75 -13.72
CA ILE A 160 -6.10 1.75 -14.80
C ILE A 160 -6.05 2.45 -16.15
N GLU A 161 -6.80 3.54 -16.33
CA GLU A 161 -6.83 4.35 -17.57
C GLU A 161 -5.45 4.91 -17.90
N ASP A 162 -4.80 5.54 -16.93
CA ASP A 162 -3.44 6.07 -17.07
C ASP A 162 -2.42 4.97 -17.40
N THR A 163 -2.57 3.77 -16.81
CA THR A 163 -1.67 2.64 -17.08
C THR A 163 -1.87 2.09 -18.50
N ILE A 164 -3.09 2.08 -19.01
CA ILE A 164 -3.38 1.73 -20.42
C ILE A 164 -2.70 2.73 -21.35
N GLU A 165 -2.83 4.04 -21.10
CA GLU A 165 -2.21 5.07 -21.94
C GLU A 165 -0.67 4.99 -21.89
N GLU A 166 -0.07 4.81 -20.73
CA GLU A 166 1.39 4.62 -20.64
C GLU A 166 1.83 3.31 -21.30
N PHE A 167 1.01 2.27 -21.26
CA PHE A 167 1.31 1.03 -21.97
C PHE A 167 1.28 1.23 -23.50
N LYS A 168 0.35 2.02 -24.03
CA LYS A 168 0.33 2.45 -25.46
C LYS A 168 1.61 3.20 -25.81
N GLU A 169 2.00 4.18 -24.96
CA GLU A 169 3.22 4.97 -25.16
C GLU A 169 4.49 4.10 -25.08
N LEU A 170 4.54 3.15 -24.14
CA LEU A 170 5.64 2.20 -24.03
C LEU A 170 5.78 1.34 -25.31
N ASN A 171 4.66 0.89 -25.88
CA ASN A 171 4.65 0.16 -27.15
C ASN A 171 5.05 1.04 -28.31
N ARG A 172 4.59 2.30 -28.38
CA ARG A 172 5.01 3.29 -29.40
C ARG A 172 6.53 3.46 -29.42
N ARG A 173 7.14 3.64 -28.25
CA ARG A 173 8.61 3.73 -28.14
C ARG A 173 9.31 2.44 -28.57
N GLY A 174 8.75 1.28 -28.22
CA GLY A 174 9.27 -0.02 -28.58
C GLY A 174 9.07 -0.39 -30.05
N SER A 175 8.18 0.29 -30.76
CA SER A 175 7.90 0.05 -32.20
C SER A 175 8.98 0.64 -33.11
N LYS A 176 9.86 1.49 -32.58
CA LYS A 176 10.95 2.09 -33.37
C LYS A 176 12.02 1.07 -33.73
N VAL A 177 12.38 1.04 -35.02
CA VAL A 177 13.53 0.30 -35.54
C VAL A 177 14.75 1.21 -35.51
N ALA A 178 15.79 0.81 -34.81
CA ALA A 178 17.06 1.52 -34.72
C ALA A 178 18.11 0.90 -35.64
N THR A 179 18.93 1.75 -36.25
CA THR A 179 20.08 1.35 -37.05
C THR A 179 21.35 2.02 -36.53
N GLY A 180 22.43 1.26 -36.44
CA GLY A 180 23.73 1.81 -36.00
C GLY A 180 24.79 0.72 -35.95
N ASN A 181 26.04 1.09 -36.21
CA ASN A 181 27.19 0.19 -36.18
C ASN A 181 27.00 -1.12 -36.97
N GLY A 182 26.36 -1.04 -38.16
CA GLY A 182 26.11 -2.22 -39.00
C GLY A 182 24.95 -3.13 -38.53
N ILE A 183 24.18 -2.70 -37.51
CA ILE A 183 23.07 -3.49 -36.93
C ILE A 183 21.75 -2.75 -37.15
N VAL A 184 20.70 -3.53 -37.42
CA VAL A 184 19.28 -3.13 -37.38
C VAL A 184 18.63 -3.83 -36.22
N SER A 185 17.91 -3.11 -35.38
CA SER A 185 17.31 -3.70 -34.17
C SER A 185 15.97 -3.07 -33.80
N GLN A 186 15.14 -3.87 -33.15
CA GLN A 186 13.96 -3.41 -32.43
C GLN A 186 14.02 -3.89 -30.97
N VAL A 187 13.78 -2.99 -30.02
CA VAL A 187 13.82 -3.30 -28.58
C VAL A 187 12.43 -3.11 -27.99
N ARG A 188 11.84 -4.18 -27.50
CA ARG A 188 10.53 -4.15 -26.82
C ARG A 188 10.62 -4.80 -25.44
N ARG A 189 9.53 -4.72 -24.69
CA ARG A 189 9.46 -5.32 -23.37
C ARG A 189 8.49 -6.50 -23.37
N GLY A 190 8.90 -7.60 -22.73
CA GLY A 190 8.08 -8.79 -22.54
C GLY A 190 7.85 -9.11 -21.08
N PRO A 191 6.91 -10.01 -20.77
CA PRO A 191 6.63 -10.46 -19.41
C PRO A 191 7.82 -11.18 -18.79
N ILE A 192 7.77 -11.29 -17.45
CA ILE A 192 8.78 -12.01 -16.67
C ILE A 192 8.31 -13.44 -16.40
N GLY A 193 7.04 -13.64 -16.05
CA GLY A 193 6.51 -14.96 -15.74
C GLY A 193 5.26 -14.96 -14.86
N VAL A 194 5.25 -15.84 -13.88
CA VAL A 194 4.19 -15.98 -12.89
C VAL A 194 4.43 -15.05 -11.72
N VAL A 195 3.43 -14.24 -11.37
CA VAL A 195 3.47 -13.25 -10.29
C VAL A 195 2.61 -13.70 -9.12
N LEU A 196 3.19 -13.76 -7.93
CA LEU A 196 2.44 -13.82 -6.68
C LEU A 196 2.17 -12.39 -6.20
N CYS A 197 0.90 -11.98 -6.22
CA CYS A 197 0.46 -10.63 -5.87
C CYS A 197 -0.24 -10.61 -4.50
N LEU A 198 0.28 -9.82 -3.56
CA LEU A 198 -0.22 -9.70 -2.19
C LEU A 198 -0.44 -8.21 -1.85
N GLY A 199 -1.71 -7.80 -1.73
CA GLY A 199 -2.08 -6.42 -1.46
C GLY A 199 -2.13 -6.05 0.02
N PRO A 200 -2.08 -4.74 0.37
CA PRO A 200 -2.19 -4.24 1.73
C PRO A 200 -3.66 -4.06 2.16
N TYR A 201 -3.90 -3.94 3.47
CA TYR A 201 -5.27 -3.76 3.99
C TYR A 201 -5.75 -2.30 4.01
N ASN A 202 -4.83 -1.34 4.05
CA ASN A 202 -5.17 0.09 4.21
C ASN A 202 -5.64 0.77 2.92
N TYR A 203 -5.17 0.28 1.79
CA TYR A 203 -5.64 0.61 0.42
C TYR A 203 -5.80 -0.68 -0.38
N PRO A 204 -6.77 -1.55 0.03
CA PRO A 204 -6.87 -2.91 -0.49
C PRO A 204 -7.28 -2.97 -1.97
N LEU A 205 -7.87 -1.90 -2.50
CA LEU A 205 -8.17 -1.77 -3.93
C LEU A 205 -7.01 -1.09 -4.67
N ASN A 206 -6.75 0.19 -4.40
CA ASN A 206 -5.85 0.99 -5.21
C ASN A 206 -4.39 0.49 -5.18
N GLU A 207 -3.81 0.26 -4.00
CA GLU A 207 -2.42 -0.17 -3.92
C GLU A 207 -2.23 -1.62 -4.41
N THR A 208 -3.24 -2.48 -4.24
CA THR A 208 -3.22 -3.83 -4.85
C THR A 208 -3.24 -3.77 -6.37
N PHE A 209 -4.06 -2.88 -6.94
CA PHE A 209 -4.17 -2.73 -8.39
C PHE A 209 -2.93 -2.07 -8.99
N CYS A 210 -2.19 -1.27 -8.22
CA CYS A 210 -0.87 -0.78 -8.63
C CYS A 210 0.17 -1.90 -8.83
N LEU A 211 -0.02 -3.08 -8.23
CA LEU A 211 0.77 -4.28 -8.48
C LEU A 211 0.18 -5.13 -9.61
N LEU A 212 -1.13 -5.33 -9.59
CA LEU A 212 -1.84 -6.28 -10.46
C LEU A 212 -1.96 -5.78 -11.89
N ILE A 213 -2.43 -4.55 -12.10
CA ILE A 213 -2.75 -4.00 -13.42
C ILE A 213 -1.52 -3.92 -14.34
N PRO A 214 -0.40 -3.28 -13.95
CA PRO A 214 0.78 -3.23 -14.82
C PRO A 214 1.38 -4.60 -15.07
N SER A 215 1.27 -5.51 -14.09
CA SER A 215 1.75 -6.88 -14.25
C SER A 215 0.99 -7.64 -15.34
N VAL A 216 -0.34 -7.60 -15.31
CA VAL A 216 -1.21 -8.25 -16.29
C VAL A 216 -1.02 -7.62 -17.69
N LEU A 217 -1.04 -6.29 -17.81
CA LEU A 217 -0.82 -5.60 -19.08
C LEU A 217 0.51 -5.96 -19.73
N MET A 218 1.55 -6.19 -18.93
CA MET A 218 2.84 -6.64 -19.48
C MET A 218 2.87 -8.10 -19.92
N GLY A 219 1.78 -8.88 -19.72
CA GLY A 219 1.63 -10.25 -20.19
C GLY A 219 2.03 -11.32 -19.18
N ASN A 220 2.23 -10.96 -17.90
CA ASN A 220 2.41 -11.92 -16.83
C ASN A 220 1.10 -12.61 -16.46
N THR A 221 1.19 -13.76 -15.81
CA THR A 221 0.04 -14.45 -15.20
C THR A 221 0.10 -14.33 -13.67
N ILE A 222 -1.05 -14.29 -13.03
CA ILE A 222 -1.17 -13.82 -11.65
C ILE A 222 -1.79 -14.88 -10.74
N VAL A 223 -1.18 -15.08 -9.57
CA VAL A 223 -1.84 -15.62 -8.39
C VAL A 223 -2.02 -14.47 -7.40
N PHE A 224 -3.25 -14.04 -7.21
CA PHE A 224 -3.57 -12.90 -6.36
C PHE A 224 -4.26 -13.35 -5.07
N LYS A 225 -3.77 -12.84 -3.94
CA LYS A 225 -4.37 -13.02 -2.63
C LYS A 225 -4.58 -11.66 -1.95
N PRO A 226 -5.84 -11.25 -1.70
CA PRO A 226 -6.13 -10.00 -0.99
C PRO A 226 -5.62 -10.03 0.46
N ALA A 227 -5.56 -8.85 1.07
CA ALA A 227 -5.26 -8.69 2.49
C ALA A 227 -6.35 -9.36 3.36
N LYS A 228 -6.07 -9.49 4.67
CA LYS A 228 -7.03 -10.04 5.64
C LYS A 228 -8.24 -9.12 5.83
N TYR A 229 -8.00 -7.81 5.88
CA TYR A 229 -9.04 -6.79 5.95
C TYR A 229 -9.21 -6.17 4.55
N GLY A 230 -10.42 -5.86 4.14
CA GLY A 230 -10.74 -5.47 2.78
C GLY A 230 -10.86 -6.67 1.84
N VAL A 231 -11.35 -7.81 2.32
CA VAL A 231 -11.52 -9.03 1.53
C VAL A 231 -12.84 -9.05 0.77
N LEU A 232 -13.93 -8.58 1.39
CA LEU A 232 -15.27 -8.63 0.79
C LEU A 232 -15.45 -7.63 -0.37
N LEU A 233 -14.70 -6.52 -0.37
CA LEU A 233 -14.78 -5.54 -1.46
C LEU A 233 -14.40 -6.11 -2.84
N LEU A 234 -13.68 -7.24 -2.87
CA LEU A 234 -13.27 -7.90 -4.12
C LEU A 234 -14.33 -8.86 -4.67
N THR A 235 -15.27 -9.28 -3.84
CA THR A 235 -16.29 -10.26 -4.27
C THR A 235 -17.10 -9.79 -5.47
N PRO A 236 -17.55 -8.51 -5.59
CA PRO A 236 -18.28 -8.03 -6.76
C PRO A 236 -17.40 -7.91 -8.03
N LEU A 237 -16.06 -8.00 -7.89
CA LEU A 237 -15.13 -7.88 -9.00
C LEU A 237 -14.69 -9.24 -9.59
N LEU A 238 -14.98 -10.36 -8.92
CA LEU A 238 -14.52 -11.68 -9.39
C LEU A 238 -15.09 -12.04 -10.76
N GLU A 239 -16.36 -11.72 -11.01
CA GLU A 239 -16.99 -11.95 -12.32
C GLU A 239 -16.35 -11.07 -13.39
N ALA A 240 -16.01 -9.83 -13.08
CA ALA A 240 -15.31 -8.93 -14.00
C ALA A 240 -13.95 -9.52 -14.43
N PHE A 241 -13.19 -10.08 -13.50
CA PHE A 241 -11.93 -10.77 -13.81
C PHE A 241 -12.15 -12.01 -14.68
N LYS A 242 -13.16 -12.84 -14.34
CA LYS A 242 -13.52 -14.02 -15.13
C LYS A 242 -13.90 -13.68 -16.57
N GLU A 243 -14.72 -12.65 -16.76
CA GLU A 243 -15.24 -12.27 -18.07
C GLU A 243 -14.20 -11.57 -18.96
N ALA A 244 -13.28 -10.83 -18.35
CA ALA A 244 -12.34 -9.99 -19.09
C ALA A 244 -11.07 -10.73 -19.50
N PHE A 245 -10.59 -11.68 -18.69
CA PHE A 245 -9.30 -12.31 -18.93
C PHE A 245 -9.42 -13.80 -19.29
N PRO A 246 -8.51 -14.30 -20.15
CA PRO A 246 -8.48 -15.72 -20.49
C PRO A 246 -8.22 -16.61 -19.27
N PRO A 247 -8.62 -17.90 -19.31
CA PRO A 247 -8.39 -18.85 -18.24
C PRO A 247 -6.93 -18.89 -17.76
N GLY A 248 -6.72 -18.90 -16.44
CA GLY A 248 -5.42 -18.98 -15.78
C GLY A 248 -4.60 -17.69 -15.78
N VAL A 249 -4.99 -16.64 -16.50
CA VAL A 249 -4.26 -15.35 -16.51
C VAL A 249 -4.34 -14.68 -15.14
N ILE A 250 -5.50 -14.68 -14.51
CA ILE A 250 -5.70 -14.18 -13.15
C ILE A 250 -6.38 -15.27 -12.32
N ASN A 251 -5.77 -15.60 -11.18
CA ASN A 251 -6.30 -16.55 -10.21
C ASN A 251 -6.39 -15.84 -8.86
N ILE A 252 -7.55 -15.86 -8.21
CA ILE A 252 -7.82 -15.10 -6.98
C ILE A 252 -8.16 -16.04 -5.85
N LEU A 253 -7.37 -15.96 -4.78
CA LEU A 253 -7.42 -16.85 -3.62
C LEU A 253 -7.77 -16.06 -2.35
N PHE A 254 -8.63 -16.61 -1.53
CA PHE A 254 -8.96 -16.08 -0.20
C PHE A 254 -8.34 -16.97 0.90
N GLY A 255 -8.03 -16.39 2.06
CA GLY A 255 -7.51 -17.14 3.20
C GLY A 255 -6.20 -16.61 3.75
N ARG A 256 -5.54 -17.43 4.58
CA ARG A 256 -4.35 -17.01 5.35
C ARG A 256 -3.08 -17.02 4.50
N GLY A 257 -2.31 -15.92 4.54
CA GLY A 257 -1.08 -15.76 3.74
C GLY A 257 -0.05 -16.87 4.01
N ARG A 258 0.14 -17.30 5.27
CA ARG A 258 1.07 -18.38 5.60
C ARG A 258 0.69 -19.73 5.00
N THR A 259 -0.62 -20.00 4.87
CA THR A 259 -1.14 -21.24 4.31
C THR A 259 -1.03 -21.28 2.79
N LEU A 260 -1.16 -20.14 2.13
CA LEU A 260 -1.19 -20.05 0.67
C LEU A 260 0.17 -19.62 0.10
N ALA A 261 0.70 -18.48 0.53
CA ALA A 261 1.87 -17.88 -0.10
C ALA A 261 3.17 -18.66 0.18
N GLY A 262 3.35 -19.20 1.39
CA GLY A 262 4.53 -19.97 1.75
C GLY A 262 4.74 -21.20 0.85
N PRO A 263 3.79 -22.13 0.76
CA PRO A 263 3.88 -23.28 -0.14
C PRO A 263 4.08 -22.89 -1.60
N ILE A 264 3.39 -21.86 -2.10
CA ILE A 264 3.57 -21.34 -3.47
C ILE A 264 5.02 -20.90 -3.69
N MET A 265 5.62 -20.14 -2.77
CA MET A 265 7.02 -19.69 -2.89
C MET A 265 8.02 -20.86 -2.86
N LYS A 266 7.78 -21.89 -2.04
CA LYS A 266 8.65 -23.07 -1.92
C LYS A 266 8.77 -23.87 -3.21
N THR A 267 7.81 -23.78 -4.13
CA THR A 267 7.90 -24.48 -5.42
C THR A 267 9.03 -23.96 -6.29
N GLY A 268 9.44 -22.70 -6.15
CA GLY A 268 10.40 -22.02 -7.02
C GLY A 268 9.85 -21.70 -8.42
N ASP A 269 8.52 -21.68 -8.56
CA ASP A 269 7.82 -21.42 -9.83
C ASP A 269 7.18 -20.02 -9.87
N VAL A 270 7.43 -19.20 -8.86
CA VAL A 270 7.09 -17.78 -8.84
C VAL A 270 8.27 -16.99 -9.41
N ASP A 271 8.04 -16.22 -10.46
CA ASP A 271 9.05 -15.38 -11.09
C ASP A 271 9.10 -13.97 -10.49
N VAL A 272 7.96 -13.49 -9.96
CA VAL A 272 7.86 -12.18 -9.32
C VAL A 272 7.06 -12.28 -8.02
N LEU A 273 7.64 -11.81 -6.92
CA LEU A 273 6.91 -11.51 -5.69
C LEU A 273 6.53 -10.03 -5.71
N ALA A 274 5.24 -9.74 -5.84
CA ALA A 274 4.67 -8.41 -5.76
C ALA A 274 3.90 -8.27 -4.44
N LEU A 275 4.42 -7.49 -3.48
CA LEU A 275 3.88 -7.41 -2.14
C LEU A 275 3.92 -5.97 -1.62
N ILE A 276 2.79 -5.51 -1.07
CA ILE A 276 2.76 -4.33 -0.19
C ILE A 276 2.37 -4.80 1.20
N GLY A 277 3.26 -4.59 2.17
CA GLY A 277 3.08 -5.11 3.52
C GLY A 277 4.24 -4.75 4.45
N ASN A 278 4.80 -5.73 5.14
CA ASN A 278 5.91 -5.53 6.07
C ASN A 278 7.14 -6.39 5.73
N SER A 279 8.32 -5.90 6.11
CA SER A 279 9.63 -6.52 5.86
C SER A 279 9.72 -7.93 6.42
N LYS A 280 9.13 -8.19 7.58
CA LYS A 280 9.12 -9.52 8.21
C LYS A 280 8.44 -10.56 7.30
N SER A 281 7.27 -10.22 6.76
CA SER A 281 6.52 -11.10 5.86
C SER A 281 7.23 -11.26 4.52
N SER A 282 7.73 -10.17 3.95
CA SER A 282 8.48 -10.17 2.69
C SER A 282 9.72 -11.06 2.78
N ASN A 283 10.57 -10.82 3.78
CA ASN A 283 11.80 -11.57 4.00
C ASN A 283 11.52 -13.06 4.23
N ALA A 284 10.46 -13.39 4.99
CA ALA A 284 10.05 -14.77 5.19
C ALA A 284 9.61 -15.48 3.91
N LEU A 285 8.94 -14.78 2.99
CA LEU A 285 8.54 -15.33 1.69
C LEU A 285 9.73 -15.48 0.74
N VAL A 286 10.57 -14.44 0.64
CA VAL A 286 11.79 -14.47 -0.19
C VAL A 286 12.72 -15.61 0.23
N ALA A 287 12.93 -15.80 1.53
CA ALA A 287 13.78 -16.87 2.08
C ALA A 287 13.26 -18.29 1.76
N GLN A 288 11.98 -18.45 1.47
CA GLN A 288 11.39 -19.74 1.10
C GLN A 288 11.59 -20.10 -0.38
N HIS A 289 11.94 -19.12 -1.22
CA HIS A 289 12.10 -19.37 -2.65
C HIS A 289 13.43 -20.07 -2.95
N PRO A 290 13.45 -21.28 -3.56
CA PRO A 290 14.68 -22.08 -3.73
C PRO A 290 15.61 -21.54 -4.82
N LYS A 291 15.15 -20.57 -5.64
CA LYS A 291 15.91 -19.97 -6.74
C LYS A 291 15.92 -18.44 -6.62
N PRO A 292 16.55 -17.83 -5.59
CA PRO A 292 16.43 -16.40 -5.33
C PRO A 292 16.96 -15.52 -6.47
N ASN A 293 17.90 -16.01 -7.26
CA ASN A 293 18.43 -15.32 -8.45
C ASN A 293 17.42 -15.20 -9.61
N ARG A 294 16.33 -15.97 -9.60
CA ARG A 294 15.24 -15.88 -10.59
C ARG A 294 14.06 -15.05 -10.10
N LEU A 295 13.95 -14.87 -8.78
CA LEU A 295 12.85 -14.13 -8.18
C LEU A 295 13.07 -12.62 -8.32
N ARG A 296 12.22 -11.95 -9.07
CA ARG A 296 12.12 -10.49 -9.01
C ARG A 296 11.23 -10.08 -7.85
N GLN A 297 11.65 -9.04 -7.16
CA GLN A 297 10.89 -8.47 -6.06
C GLN A 297 10.35 -7.09 -6.45
N VAL A 298 9.05 -6.89 -6.21
CA VAL A 298 8.35 -5.60 -6.33
C VAL A 298 7.64 -5.37 -5.01
N LEU A 299 8.28 -4.63 -4.12
CA LEU A 299 7.91 -4.53 -2.72
C LEU A 299 7.65 -3.08 -2.32
N GLY A 300 6.54 -2.85 -1.62
CA GLY A 300 6.27 -1.65 -0.84
C GLY A 300 6.14 -2.02 0.64
N LEU A 301 7.02 -1.48 1.48
CA LEU A 301 7.16 -1.93 2.87
C LEU A 301 6.97 -0.75 3.83
N GLU A 302 7.47 -0.90 5.06
CA GLU A 302 7.32 0.11 6.11
C GLU A 302 8.07 1.39 5.78
N ALA A 303 7.65 2.48 6.43
CA ALA A 303 8.29 3.78 6.34
C ALA A 303 8.30 4.51 7.68
N LYS A 304 9.30 5.34 7.92
CA LYS A 304 9.37 6.27 9.05
C LYS A 304 9.57 7.69 8.54
N ASN A 305 8.62 8.18 7.74
CA ASN A 305 8.73 9.47 7.05
C ASN A 305 8.84 10.64 8.03
N PRO A 306 9.96 11.39 8.03
CA PRO A 306 10.12 12.55 8.87
C PRO A 306 9.46 13.80 8.29
N GLY A 307 8.90 14.64 9.16
CA GLY A 307 8.64 16.04 8.89
C GLY A 307 9.68 16.88 9.64
N ILE A 308 10.40 17.76 8.95
CA ILE A 308 11.42 18.64 9.54
C ILE A 308 10.90 20.08 9.51
N VAL A 309 10.69 20.66 10.68
CA VAL A 309 10.16 22.02 10.84
C VAL A 309 11.29 22.91 11.33
N PHE A 310 11.78 23.78 10.45
CA PHE A 310 12.86 24.71 10.73
C PHE A 310 12.38 25.92 11.54
N ASP A 311 13.30 26.68 12.10
CA ASP A 311 13.02 27.85 12.95
C ASP A 311 12.32 29.01 12.21
N ASP A 312 12.51 29.10 10.91
CA ASP A 312 11.90 30.08 10.00
C ASP A 312 10.58 29.61 9.37
N ALA A 313 10.12 28.40 9.69
CA ALA A 313 8.92 27.84 9.08
C ALA A 313 7.65 28.68 9.35
N ASN A 314 6.77 28.76 8.37
CA ASN A 314 5.41 29.19 8.59
C ASN A 314 4.67 28.17 9.47
N ILE A 315 4.57 28.48 10.77
CA ILE A 315 4.08 27.53 11.80
C ILE A 315 2.64 27.08 11.50
N ASP A 316 1.76 27.97 11.04
CA ASP A 316 0.36 27.63 10.80
C ASP A 316 0.23 26.68 9.61
N LEU A 317 0.96 26.92 8.54
CA LEU A 317 1.06 26.01 7.40
C LEU A 317 1.67 24.66 7.81
N ALA A 318 2.79 24.69 8.53
CA ALA A 318 3.45 23.48 8.99
C ALA A 318 2.53 22.63 9.89
N VAL A 319 1.82 23.23 10.83
CA VAL A 319 0.82 22.54 11.68
C VAL A 319 -0.27 21.91 10.83
N GLN A 320 -0.87 22.66 9.90
CA GLN A 320 -1.93 22.15 9.02
C GLN A 320 -1.46 20.94 8.20
N GLN A 321 -0.30 21.06 7.57
CA GLN A 321 0.28 20.01 6.73
C GLN A 321 0.71 18.78 7.56
N CYS A 322 1.28 19.00 8.75
CA CYS A 322 1.69 17.93 9.64
C CYS A 322 0.49 17.17 10.23
N VAL A 323 -0.58 17.86 10.62
CA VAL A 323 -1.82 17.20 11.10
C VAL A 323 -2.41 16.33 9.98
N ASN A 324 -2.57 16.88 8.78
CA ASN A 324 -3.08 16.12 7.65
C ASN A 324 -2.12 14.97 7.28
N GLY A 325 -0.82 15.24 7.23
CA GLY A 325 0.21 14.26 6.88
C GLY A 325 0.30 13.10 7.87
N ALA A 326 0.18 13.36 9.17
CA ALA A 326 0.30 12.34 10.21
C ALA A 326 -1.01 11.58 10.47
N LEU A 327 -2.18 12.23 10.36
CA LEU A 327 -3.43 11.73 10.91
C LEU A 327 -4.54 11.44 9.92
N SER A 328 -4.40 11.82 8.62
CA SER A 328 -5.39 11.39 7.64
C SER A 328 -5.43 9.86 7.57
N TYR A 329 -6.65 9.30 7.52
CA TYR A 329 -6.92 7.87 7.68
C TYR A 329 -6.24 7.27 8.93
N ASN A 330 -6.34 7.97 10.06
CA ASN A 330 -5.75 7.59 11.36
C ASN A 330 -4.23 7.31 11.31
N GLY A 331 -3.49 7.89 10.37
CA GLY A 331 -2.06 7.60 10.17
C GLY A 331 -1.76 6.22 9.57
N GLN A 332 -2.76 5.47 9.10
CA GLN A 332 -2.62 4.15 8.50
C GLN A 332 -2.21 4.23 7.01
N ARG A 333 -1.20 5.02 6.71
CA ARG A 333 -0.66 5.20 5.37
C ARG A 333 0.86 5.03 5.39
N CYS A 334 1.41 4.34 4.40
CA CYS A 334 2.86 4.27 4.22
C CYS A 334 3.47 5.67 4.04
N THR A 335 2.71 6.58 3.42
CA THR A 335 3.10 7.99 3.22
C THR A 335 2.76 8.91 4.39
N ALA A 336 2.24 8.42 5.53
CA ALA A 336 2.02 9.29 6.67
C ALA A 336 3.34 9.86 7.22
N LEU A 337 3.31 11.08 7.76
CA LEU A 337 4.38 11.60 8.59
C LEU A 337 4.41 10.80 9.90
N LYS A 338 5.53 10.17 10.20
CA LYS A 338 5.66 9.20 11.31
C LYS A 338 6.50 9.73 12.48
N VAL A 339 7.25 10.81 12.25
CA VAL A 339 8.02 11.54 13.25
C VAL A 339 8.15 12.99 12.80
N LEU A 340 8.02 13.93 13.74
CA LEU A 340 8.20 15.35 13.47
C LEU A 340 9.43 15.84 14.23
N PHE A 341 10.44 16.31 13.50
CA PHE A 341 11.58 17.02 14.07
C PHE A 341 11.28 18.53 14.05
N VAL A 342 11.26 19.16 15.20
CA VAL A 342 10.90 20.58 15.33
C VAL A 342 12.05 21.35 15.98
N HIS A 343 12.49 22.42 15.34
CA HIS A 343 13.58 23.24 15.84
C HIS A 343 13.22 23.84 17.21
N LYS A 344 14.17 23.80 18.15
CA LYS A 344 14.02 24.22 19.56
C LYS A 344 13.47 25.65 19.69
N GLY A 345 13.88 26.56 18.80
CA GLY A 345 13.43 27.95 18.81
C GLY A 345 11.92 28.13 18.69
N ILE A 346 11.23 27.21 18.03
CA ILE A 346 9.78 27.26 17.77
C ILE A 346 8.99 26.09 18.36
N SER A 347 9.66 25.10 18.96
CA SER A 347 9.06 23.84 19.39
C SER A 347 7.85 24.02 20.31
N LYS A 348 7.94 24.92 21.31
CA LYS A 348 6.86 25.18 22.26
C LYS A 348 5.60 25.70 21.58
N VAL A 349 5.76 26.66 20.65
CA VAL A 349 4.64 27.26 19.91
C VAL A 349 4.04 26.23 18.94
N PHE A 350 4.90 25.50 18.23
CA PHE A 350 4.48 24.46 17.29
C PHE A 350 3.67 23.36 18.02
N VAL A 351 4.22 22.80 19.12
CA VAL A 351 3.57 21.72 19.90
C VAL A 351 2.22 22.16 20.45
N SER A 352 2.11 23.40 20.95
CA SER A 352 0.83 23.95 21.44
C SER A 352 -0.19 24.01 20.31
N LYS A 353 0.14 24.64 19.19
CA LYS A 353 -0.77 24.77 18.04
C LYS A 353 -1.14 23.42 17.42
N PHE A 354 -0.15 22.52 17.32
CA PHE A 354 -0.36 21.17 16.78
C PHE A 354 -1.32 20.37 17.67
N SER A 355 -1.11 20.39 18.99
CA SER A 355 -1.97 19.71 19.96
C SER A 355 -3.40 20.25 19.94
N GLU A 356 -3.56 21.57 19.85
CA GLU A 356 -4.88 22.22 19.72
C GLU A 356 -5.58 21.84 18.41
N ALA A 357 -4.82 21.74 17.29
CA ALA A 357 -5.36 21.32 16.01
C ALA A 357 -5.78 19.84 16.04
N VAL A 358 -5.01 18.99 16.69
CA VAL A 358 -5.36 17.57 16.89
C VAL A 358 -6.62 17.42 17.76
N ASP A 359 -6.76 18.19 18.83
CA ASP A 359 -7.96 18.15 19.70
C ASP A 359 -9.26 18.58 19.00
N LYS A 360 -9.16 19.29 17.88
CA LYS A 360 -10.31 19.70 17.04
C LYS A 360 -10.75 18.61 16.05
N LEU A 361 -9.98 17.54 15.89
CA LEU A 361 -10.34 16.45 15.00
C LEU A 361 -11.58 15.72 15.53
N VAL A 362 -12.40 15.26 14.59
CA VAL A 362 -13.66 14.57 14.92
C VAL A 362 -13.48 13.08 14.70
N LEU A 363 -13.68 12.31 15.79
CA LEU A 363 -13.80 10.86 15.73
C LEU A 363 -15.27 10.49 15.63
N ASN A 364 -15.68 9.82 14.54
CA ASN A 364 -17.05 9.40 14.33
C ASN A 364 -17.12 8.22 13.33
N HIS A 365 -18.35 7.78 13.04
CA HIS A 365 -18.62 6.78 12.02
C HIS A 365 -18.21 7.31 10.62
N PRO A 366 -17.63 6.47 9.75
CA PRO A 366 -17.18 6.84 8.41
C PRO A 366 -18.22 7.53 7.52
N GLU A 367 -19.51 7.20 7.68
CA GLU A 367 -20.63 7.83 6.95
C GLU A 367 -20.71 9.36 7.15
N THR A 368 -20.23 9.85 8.29
CA THR A 368 -20.21 11.29 8.61
C THR A 368 -19.04 12.03 7.93
N ASN A 369 -18.19 11.35 7.17
CA ASN A 369 -16.92 11.87 6.67
C ASN A 369 -15.97 12.38 7.77
N ALA A 370 -16.05 11.81 8.97
CA ALA A 370 -15.18 12.17 10.07
C ALA A 370 -13.70 11.99 9.69
N THR A 371 -12.85 12.86 10.26
CA THR A 371 -11.39 12.80 10.02
C THR A 371 -10.76 11.55 10.63
N LEU A 372 -11.26 11.16 11.80
CA LEU A 372 -10.83 9.97 12.53
C LEU A 372 -11.99 8.96 12.57
N THR A 373 -11.64 7.69 12.42
CA THR A 373 -12.59 6.57 12.39
C THR A 373 -12.05 5.42 13.22
N PRO A 374 -12.85 4.41 13.59
CA PRO A 374 -12.34 3.18 14.20
C PRO A 374 -11.26 2.50 13.37
N LEU A 375 -10.40 1.72 14.00
CA LEU A 375 -9.28 0.99 13.40
C LEU A 375 -9.74 -0.44 13.03
N PRO A 376 -9.41 -0.96 11.85
CA PRO A 376 -9.86 -2.29 11.42
C PRO A 376 -9.18 -3.44 12.17
N GLU A 377 -7.93 -3.24 12.60
CA GLU A 377 -7.19 -4.24 13.36
C GLU A 377 -7.52 -4.12 14.85
N ARG A 378 -8.13 -5.17 15.44
CA ARG A 378 -8.58 -5.14 16.84
C ARG A 378 -7.46 -4.89 17.84
N ASP A 379 -6.27 -5.48 17.62
CA ASP A 379 -5.13 -5.31 18.52
C ASP A 379 -4.43 -3.95 18.36
N LYS A 380 -4.85 -3.14 17.38
CA LYS A 380 -4.17 -1.88 17.05
C LYS A 380 -4.30 -0.85 18.15
N VAL A 381 -5.44 -0.78 18.84
CA VAL A 381 -5.66 0.15 19.95
C VAL A 381 -4.68 -0.13 21.09
N ALA A 382 -4.54 -1.40 21.48
CA ALA A 382 -3.58 -1.81 22.52
C ALA A 382 -2.13 -1.55 22.08
N HIS A 383 -1.81 -1.77 20.80
CA HIS A 383 -0.49 -1.50 20.26
C HIS A 383 -0.16 0.01 20.25
N MET A 384 -1.12 0.86 19.89
CA MET A 384 -0.95 2.31 19.98
C MET A 384 -0.76 2.77 21.43
N GLN A 385 -1.51 2.20 22.37
CA GLN A 385 -1.35 2.50 23.80
C GLN A 385 0.04 2.08 24.30
N ALA A 386 0.56 0.95 23.87
CA ALA A 386 1.91 0.51 24.27
C ALA A 386 3.02 1.48 23.84
N TYR A 387 2.90 2.12 22.65
CA TYR A 387 3.82 3.19 22.26
C TYR A 387 3.73 4.43 23.15
N VAL A 388 2.52 4.80 23.56
CA VAL A 388 2.30 5.93 24.47
C VAL A 388 2.92 5.62 25.84
N ASP A 389 2.66 4.43 26.38
CA ASP A 389 3.14 3.99 27.68
C ASP A 389 4.69 3.91 27.73
N ASP A 390 5.32 3.34 26.68
CA ASP A 390 6.78 3.30 26.54
C ASP A 390 7.39 4.70 26.52
N ALA A 391 6.81 5.60 25.72
CA ALA A 391 7.31 6.96 25.59
C ALA A 391 7.16 7.76 26.90
N VAL A 392 6.03 7.63 27.57
CA VAL A 392 5.77 8.31 28.86
C VAL A 392 6.70 7.78 29.94
N ALA A 393 6.92 6.47 30.02
CA ALA A 393 7.86 5.87 30.97
C ALA A 393 9.31 6.36 30.77
N LYS A 394 9.65 6.80 29.54
CA LYS A 394 10.97 7.33 29.17
C LYS A 394 11.03 8.86 29.13
N GLY A 395 10.02 9.55 29.67
CA GLY A 395 10.03 11.00 29.90
C GLY A 395 9.27 11.86 28.89
N ALA A 396 8.61 11.28 27.89
CA ALA A 396 7.68 12.04 27.04
C ALA A 396 6.38 12.38 27.79
N ARG A 397 5.70 13.41 27.32
CA ARG A 397 4.37 13.79 27.79
C ARG A 397 3.37 13.76 26.65
N VAL A 398 2.16 13.35 26.93
CA VAL A 398 1.02 13.53 26.02
C VAL A 398 0.58 14.99 26.11
N THR A 399 0.61 15.71 24.98
CA THR A 399 0.42 17.17 24.97
C THR A 399 -1.00 17.60 24.60
N ASN A 400 -1.77 16.74 23.94
CA ASN A 400 -3.17 17.01 23.61
C ASN A 400 -4.14 16.42 24.65
N LYS A 401 -5.41 16.94 24.68
CA LYS A 401 -6.36 16.69 25.80
C LYS A 401 -7.13 15.37 25.68
N ASN A 402 -7.43 14.95 24.43
CA ASN A 402 -8.36 13.84 24.16
C ASN A 402 -7.67 12.52 23.84
N ALA A 403 -6.36 12.45 24.00
CA ALA A 403 -5.53 11.31 23.57
C ALA A 403 -5.90 9.98 24.23
N GLY A 404 -5.71 8.89 23.48
CA GLY A 404 -5.78 7.53 24.00
C GLY A 404 -6.95 6.70 23.48
N ALA A 405 -7.10 5.51 24.06
CA ALA A 405 -8.17 4.58 23.71
C ALA A 405 -9.55 5.18 24.03
N VAL A 406 -10.45 5.12 23.04
CA VAL A 406 -11.85 5.56 23.14
C VAL A 406 -12.77 4.35 23.24
N THR A 407 -12.53 3.36 22.39
CA THR A 407 -13.17 2.04 22.44
C THR A 407 -12.10 0.97 22.17
N ASP A 408 -12.47 -0.30 22.14
CA ASP A 408 -11.59 -1.40 21.74
C ASP A 408 -11.16 -1.34 20.25
N THR A 409 -11.86 -0.53 19.44
CA THR A 409 -11.54 -0.31 18.02
C THR A 409 -11.18 1.14 17.67
N ALA A 410 -11.36 2.09 18.58
CA ALA A 410 -11.13 3.52 18.32
C ALA A 410 -10.09 4.11 19.28
N PHE A 411 -9.15 4.86 18.68
CA PHE A 411 -8.07 5.54 19.40
C PHE A 411 -8.01 7.01 18.98
N PHE A 412 -8.19 7.94 19.93
CA PHE A 412 -8.00 9.35 19.64
C PHE A 412 -6.50 9.67 19.59
N PRO A 413 -6.02 10.46 18.61
CA PRO A 413 -4.59 10.66 18.43
C PRO A 413 -3.85 11.12 19.69
N ALA A 414 -2.68 10.54 19.93
CA ALA A 414 -1.77 10.95 21.01
C ALA A 414 -0.57 11.70 20.40
N VAL A 415 -0.36 12.95 20.88
CA VAL A 415 0.81 13.76 20.54
C VAL A 415 1.84 13.64 21.66
N LEU A 416 3.01 13.10 21.35
CA LEU A 416 4.07 12.82 22.32
C LEU A 416 5.21 13.83 22.18
N PHE A 417 5.59 14.50 23.29
CA PHE A 417 6.70 15.48 23.32
C PHE A 417 7.35 15.59 24.71
N PRO A 418 8.67 15.74 24.82
CA PRO A 418 9.65 15.46 23.77
C PRO A 418 9.88 13.96 23.60
N VAL A 419 10.07 13.52 22.37
CA VAL A 419 10.46 12.13 22.05
C VAL A 419 11.97 12.07 21.79
N ASN A 420 12.62 10.99 22.21
CA ASN A 420 14.04 10.75 22.02
C ASN A 420 14.37 9.33 21.52
N LYS A 421 15.64 9.08 21.22
CA LYS A 421 16.14 7.83 20.62
C LYS A 421 15.98 6.57 21.51
N GLU A 422 15.65 6.70 22.79
CA GLU A 422 15.43 5.56 23.70
C GLU A 422 14.01 4.99 23.56
N MET A 423 13.10 5.74 22.96
CA MET A 423 11.69 5.39 22.83
C MET A 423 11.46 4.56 21.56
N SER A 424 10.69 3.47 21.65
CA SER A 424 10.40 2.59 20.50
C SER A 424 9.74 3.34 19.35
N ILE A 425 8.82 4.26 19.66
CA ILE A 425 8.13 5.08 18.65
C ILE A 425 9.06 6.00 17.85
N TYR A 426 10.28 6.25 18.29
CA TYR A 426 11.27 7.02 17.53
C TYR A 426 11.73 6.23 16.29
N HIS A 427 11.90 4.92 16.39
CA HIS A 427 12.48 4.06 15.38
C HIS A 427 11.45 3.27 14.58
N GLU A 428 10.43 2.75 15.25
CA GLU A 428 9.45 1.84 14.65
C GLU A 428 8.32 2.59 13.93
N GLU A 429 7.79 1.99 12.86
CA GLU A 429 6.60 2.48 12.20
C GLU A 429 5.35 2.16 13.03
N GLN A 430 4.69 3.18 13.58
CA GLN A 430 3.47 3.00 14.39
C GLN A 430 2.22 2.63 13.57
N PHE A 431 2.14 3.01 12.31
CA PHE A 431 1.01 2.79 11.38
C PHE A 431 -0.36 3.01 12.05
N GLY A 432 -0.48 4.14 12.75
CA GLY A 432 -1.64 4.49 13.58
C GLY A 432 -1.54 5.90 14.16
N PRO A 433 -2.54 6.35 14.93
CA PRO A 433 -2.70 7.74 15.33
C PRO A 433 -1.87 8.13 16.57
N VAL A 434 -0.57 7.88 16.56
CA VAL A 434 0.37 8.40 17.58
C VAL A 434 1.43 9.22 16.87
N VAL A 435 1.62 10.46 17.28
CA VAL A 435 2.52 11.42 16.63
C VAL A 435 3.67 11.78 17.57
N PRO A 436 4.88 11.23 17.35
CA PRO A 436 6.07 11.61 18.09
C PRO A 436 6.67 12.92 17.56
N ILE A 437 6.96 13.85 18.47
CA ILE A 437 7.65 15.11 18.17
C ILE A 437 9.00 15.13 18.89
N VAL A 438 10.05 15.31 18.10
CA VAL A 438 11.45 15.38 18.53
C VAL A 438 11.91 16.83 18.45
N GLU A 439 12.43 17.38 19.53
CA GLU A 439 13.07 18.69 19.53
C GLU A 439 14.52 18.57 19.04
N TYR A 440 14.96 19.46 18.17
CA TYR A 440 16.36 19.52 17.72
C TYR A 440 16.89 20.96 17.74
N GLU A 441 18.19 21.10 17.87
CA GLU A 441 18.91 22.36 17.80
C GLU A 441 19.86 22.39 16.59
N ASP A 442 20.57 21.30 16.37
CA ASP A 442 21.47 21.12 15.22
C ASP A 442 20.79 20.23 14.16
N LEU A 443 20.73 20.71 12.92
CA LEU A 443 20.19 19.97 11.79
C LEU A 443 20.98 18.69 11.51
N GLU A 444 22.29 18.67 11.78
CA GLU A 444 23.14 17.50 11.58
C GLU A 444 22.70 16.30 12.43
N ASP A 445 22.15 16.54 13.63
CA ASP A 445 21.58 15.46 14.47
C ASP A 445 20.36 14.81 13.82
N VAL A 446 19.54 15.63 13.14
CA VAL A 446 18.38 15.14 12.37
C VAL A 446 18.85 14.36 11.15
N MET A 447 19.81 14.90 10.38
CA MET A 447 20.39 14.25 9.20
C MET A 447 21.05 12.92 9.55
N ALA A 448 21.82 12.87 10.64
CA ALA A 448 22.42 11.65 11.16
C ALA A 448 21.35 10.62 11.55
N SER A 449 20.27 11.06 12.18
CA SER A 449 19.15 10.20 12.58
C SER A 449 18.45 9.57 11.38
N ILE A 450 18.16 10.36 10.35
CA ILE A 450 17.52 9.89 9.11
C ILE A 450 18.45 8.96 8.33
N SER A 451 19.76 9.28 8.27
CA SER A 451 20.74 8.44 7.58
C SER A 451 20.92 7.07 8.23
N GLN A 452 20.79 6.98 9.56
CA GLN A 452 20.86 5.73 10.33
C GLN A 452 19.56 4.95 10.36
N SER A 453 18.43 5.56 9.99
CA SER A 453 17.13 4.87 9.91
C SER A 453 17.15 3.78 8.85
N ASP A 454 16.50 2.66 9.13
CA ASP A 454 16.30 1.57 8.17
C ASP A 454 15.32 1.93 7.04
N TYR A 455 14.65 3.08 7.13
CA TYR A 455 13.59 3.50 6.21
C TYR A 455 14.00 4.71 5.37
N GLY A 456 13.44 4.80 4.16
CA GLY A 456 13.74 5.90 3.26
C GLY A 456 12.69 6.11 2.16
N GLN A 457 11.42 6.33 2.54
CA GLN A 457 10.37 6.51 1.54
C GLN A 457 10.21 7.99 1.15
N GLN A 458 9.82 8.85 2.09
CA GLN A 458 9.59 10.28 1.86
C GLN A 458 10.03 11.13 3.06
N CYS A 459 10.17 12.44 2.84
CA CYS A 459 10.25 13.45 3.90
C CYS A 459 9.47 14.71 3.53
N SER A 460 9.15 15.52 4.54
CA SER A 460 8.61 16.88 4.37
C SER A 460 9.52 17.90 5.05
N LEU A 461 9.82 18.99 4.35
CA LEU A 461 10.64 20.11 4.83
C LEU A 461 9.74 21.33 4.94
N PHE A 462 9.75 22.01 6.09
CA PHE A 462 8.96 23.22 6.35
C PHE A 462 9.89 24.38 6.70
N SER A 463 10.15 25.27 5.73
CA SER A 463 11.00 26.44 5.83
C SER A 463 10.59 27.48 4.78
N GLU A 464 10.86 28.76 5.04
CA GLU A 464 10.72 29.84 4.06
C GLU A 464 12.09 30.30 3.52
N ASN A 465 13.21 29.73 4.00
CA ASN A 465 14.57 30.09 3.59
C ASN A 465 15.06 29.17 2.45
N GLU A 466 15.37 29.78 1.30
CA GLU A 466 15.81 29.04 0.11
C GLU A 466 17.14 28.29 0.33
N ALA A 467 18.08 28.84 1.07
CA ALA A 467 19.37 28.21 1.33
C ALA A 467 19.21 26.99 2.26
N THR A 468 18.37 27.12 3.28
CA THR A 468 18.03 26.02 4.18
C THR A 468 17.35 24.86 3.41
N ILE A 469 16.37 25.17 2.54
CA ILE A 469 15.72 24.18 1.70
C ILE A 469 16.72 23.51 0.77
N ALA A 470 17.57 24.27 0.08
CA ALA A 470 18.56 23.73 -0.85
C ALA A 470 19.51 22.76 -0.14
N TYR A 471 20.07 23.16 1.00
CA TYR A 471 20.93 22.30 1.82
C TYR A 471 20.22 21.01 2.27
N ALA A 472 19.01 21.14 2.80
CA ALA A 472 18.24 19.99 3.26
C ALA A 472 17.86 19.05 2.10
N VAL A 473 17.50 19.57 0.93
CA VAL A 473 17.20 18.76 -0.27
C VAL A 473 18.42 17.95 -0.69
N ASP A 474 19.61 18.59 -0.81
CA ASP A 474 20.83 17.91 -1.22
C ASP A 474 21.21 16.74 -0.29
N ASN A 475 20.92 16.87 1.00
CA ASN A 475 21.13 15.80 1.98
C ASN A 475 20.04 14.71 1.91
N MET A 476 18.78 15.10 1.62
CA MET A 476 17.65 14.17 1.66
C MET A 476 17.47 13.32 0.40
N VAL A 477 17.84 13.80 -0.79
CA VAL A 477 17.61 13.08 -2.06
C VAL A 477 18.31 11.72 -2.14
N ASN A 478 19.32 11.49 -1.31
CA ASN A 478 20.02 10.21 -1.19
C ASN A 478 19.51 9.34 -0.01
N GLN A 479 18.62 9.86 0.82
CA GLN A 479 18.04 9.15 1.96
C GLN A 479 16.61 8.68 1.68
N VAL A 480 15.85 9.45 0.92
CA VAL A 480 14.45 9.20 0.58
C VAL A 480 14.23 9.26 -0.93
N CYS A 481 13.06 8.83 -1.39
CA CYS A 481 12.68 8.87 -2.80
C CYS A 481 11.80 10.06 -3.17
N ARG A 482 11.26 10.77 -2.17
CA ARG A 482 10.49 12.00 -2.40
C ARG A 482 10.73 12.99 -1.27
N VAL A 483 11.07 14.21 -1.64
CA VAL A 483 11.15 15.37 -0.74
C VAL A 483 9.97 16.28 -1.05
N ASN A 484 9.16 16.59 -0.03
CA ASN A 484 8.02 17.50 -0.13
C ASN A 484 8.38 18.82 0.58
N ILE A 485 8.23 19.95 -0.09
CA ILE A 485 8.56 21.28 0.45
C ILE A 485 7.26 21.96 0.83
N ASN A 486 7.14 22.36 2.10
CA ASN A 486 5.96 23.00 2.69
C ASN A 486 4.64 22.24 2.42
N ALA A 487 4.73 20.93 2.31
CA ALA A 487 3.61 20.04 2.01
C ALA A 487 3.76 18.70 2.75
N ALA A 488 2.64 18.06 3.05
CA ALA A 488 2.62 16.70 3.60
C ALA A 488 3.14 15.66 2.60
N CYS A 489 3.70 14.56 3.10
CA CYS A 489 4.01 13.40 2.30
C CYS A 489 2.75 12.79 1.69
N GLN A 490 2.83 12.34 0.43
CA GLN A 490 1.68 11.82 -0.31
C GLN A 490 2.09 10.84 -1.42
N ARG A 491 1.12 10.00 -1.87
CA ARG A 491 1.31 9.04 -2.95
C ARG A 491 1.23 9.70 -4.34
N GLY A 492 0.18 10.43 -4.57
CA GLY A 492 -0.11 11.04 -5.86
C GLY A 492 0.72 12.30 -6.19
N PRO A 493 0.65 12.75 -7.44
CA PRO A 493 0.03 12.14 -8.61
C PRO A 493 0.70 10.84 -9.03
N ASP A 494 -0.07 9.91 -9.66
CA ASP A 494 0.41 8.54 -9.95
C ASP A 494 1.43 8.45 -11.10
N TYR A 495 1.66 9.53 -11.84
CA TYR A 495 2.76 9.61 -12.82
C TYR A 495 4.13 9.88 -12.16
N LEU A 496 4.16 10.37 -10.90
CA LEU A 496 5.42 10.55 -10.17
C LEU A 496 5.94 9.22 -9.60
N PRO A 497 7.25 9.04 -9.50
CA PRO A 497 7.84 7.83 -8.93
C PRO A 497 7.34 7.59 -7.50
N PHE A 498 6.84 6.39 -7.23
CA PHE A 498 6.52 5.94 -5.89
C PHE A 498 7.35 4.71 -5.55
N THR A 499 8.32 4.92 -4.69
CA THR A 499 9.31 3.92 -4.29
C THR A 499 9.87 4.25 -2.91
N GLY A 500 10.87 3.53 -2.47
CA GLY A 500 11.62 3.75 -1.23
C GLY A 500 13.07 3.35 -1.39
N ARG A 501 13.88 3.80 -0.47
CA ARG A 501 15.25 3.35 -0.26
C ARG A 501 15.29 2.44 0.95
N LYS A 502 16.41 1.75 1.16
CA LYS A 502 16.64 0.86 2.30
C LYS A 502 15.51 -0.19 2.40
N ASP A 503 14.92 -0.37 3.58
CA ASP A 503 13.85 -1.37 3.79
C ASP A 503 12.45 -0.89 3.36
N SER A 504 12.31 0.35 2.85
CA SER A 504 10.96 0.86 2.52
C SER A 504 10.40 0.36 1.20
N ALA A 505 11.22 0.01 0.21
CA ALA A 505 10.71 -0.56 -1.04
C ALA A 505 11.81 -1.21 -1.88
N VAL A 506 11.37 -2.10 -2.77
CA VAL A 506 12.13 -2.62 -3.91
C VAL A 506 11.30 -2.40 -5.16
N ALA A 507 11.88 -1.80 -6.20
CA ALA A 507 11.20 -1.35 -7.43
C ALA A 507 10.33 -0.09 -7.23
N THR A 508 9.72 0.37 -8.31
CA THR A 508 8.94 1.62 -8.35
C THR A 508 7.53 1.35 -8.87
N LEU A 509 6.55 1.94 -8.20
CA LEU A 509 5.10 1.73 -8.41
C LEU A 509 4.38 2.98 -8.95
N SER A 510 5.01 3.78 -9.79
CA SER A 510 4.29 4.77 -10.61
C SER A 510 3.65 4.08 -11.82
N VAL A 511 2.71 4.75 -12.49
CA VAL A 511 2.14 4.27 -13.77
C VAL A 511 3.24 3.88 -14.77
N HIS A 512 4.22 4.77 -14.95
CA HIS A 512 5.32 4.60 -15.89
C HIS A 512 6.31 3.49 -15.48
N ASP A 513 6.76 3.49 -14.21
CA ASP A 513 7.81 2.59 -13.76
C ASP A 513 7.30 1.21 -13.40
N ALA A 514 6.02 1.08 -12.99
CA ALA A 514 5.42 -0.21 -12.68
C ALA A 514 5.42 -1.15 -13.89
N LEU A 515 5.07 -0.67 -15.09
CA LEU A 515 5.15 -1.46 -16.32
C LEU A 515 6.58 -1.99 -16.56
N ARG A 516 7.60 -1.20 -16.20
CA ARG A 516 9.01 -1.60 -16.31
C ARG A 516 9.43 -2.58 -15.24
N SER A 517 8.89 -2.45 -14.05
CA SER A 517 9.15 -3.35 -12.93
C SER A 517 8.65 -4.78 -13.20
N PHE A 518 7.54 -4.90 -13.93
CA PHE A 518 6.92 -6.19 -14.30
C PHE A 518 7.30 -6.70 -15.69
N SER A 519 8.38 -6.20 -16.29
CA SER A 519 8.80 -6.60 -17.64
C SER A 519 10.30 -6.53 -17.83
N ILE A 520 10.78 -7.20 -18.88
CA ILE A 520 12.20 -7.21 -19.26
C ILE A 520 12.35 -6.76 -20.72
N ARG A 521 13.43 -6.06 -21.02
CA ARG A 521 13.76 -5.65 -22.39
C ARG A 521 14.33 -6.82 -23.16
N THR A 522 13.83 -7.02 -24.38
CA THR A 522 14.33 -8.00 -25.34
C THR A 522 14.66 -7.28 -26.64
N VAL A 523 15.77 -7.60 -27.24
CA VAL A 523 16.21 -7.08 -28.53
C VAL A 523 16.07 -8.16 -29.60
N VAL A 524 15.49 -7.77 -30.76
CA VAL A 524 15.59 -8.52 -32.01
C VAL A 524 16.52 -7.72 -32.91
N ALA A 525 17.59 -8.33 -33.38
CA ALA A 525 18.63 -7.63 -34.14
C ALA A 525 19.13 -8.47 -35.29
N THR A 526 19.60 -7.79 -36.37
CA THR A 526 20.25 -8.40 -37.53
C THR A 526 21.33 -7.47 -38.11
N GLY A 527 22.20 -7.99 -38.98
CA GLY A 527 23.12 -7.17 -39.76
C GLY A 527 22.40 -6.29 -40.79
N MET A 528 23.05 -5.19 -41.21
CA MET A 528 22.49 -4.23 -42.16
C MET A 528 22.17 -4.88 -43.53
N ASP A 529 22.89 -5.93 -43.90
CA ASP A 529 22.66 -6.72 -45.13
C ASP A 529 21.29 -7.41 -45.12
N GLN A 530 20.74 -7.70 -43.93
CA GLN A 530 19.43 -8.34 -43.76
C GLN A 530 18.30 -7.36 -43.41
N LYS A 531 18.53 -6.05 -43.54
CA LYS A 531 17.54 -5.00 -43.17
C LYS A 531 16.19 -5.19 -43.87
N GLN A 532 16.20 -5.65 -45.16
CA GLN A 532 14.97 -5.87 -45.90
C GLN A 532 14.12 -6.99 -45.29
N LEU A 533 14.75 -8.07 -44.80
CA LEU A 533 14.05 -9.17 -44.16
C LEU A 533 13.30 -8.70 -42.91
N VAL A 534 13.96 -7.89 -42.03
CA VAL A 534 13.30 -7.30 -40.86
C VAL A 534 12.12 -6.42 -41.29
N GLY A 535 12.30 -5.58 -42.29
CA GLY A 535 11.22 -4.76 -42.84
C GLY A 535 10.03 -5.60 -43.35
N SER A 536 10.31 -6.71 -44.02
CA SER A 536 9.28 -7.64 -44.52
C SER A 536 8.51 -8.30 -43.36
N VAL A 537 9.20 -8.77 -42.34
CA VAL A 537 8.55 -9.36 -41.12
C VAL A 537 7.63 -8.36 -40.43
N ILE A 538 8.09 -7.11 -40.26
CA ILE A 538 7.26 -6.05 -39.68
C ILE A 538 6.04 -5.74 -40.56
N SER A 539 6.25 -5.63 -41.88
CA SER A 539 5.18 -5.28 -42.81
C SER A 539 4.17 -6.41 -43.06
N SER A 540 4.55 -7.67 -42.85
CA SER A 540 3.61 -8.80 -42.97
C SER A 540 2.51 -8.78 -41.92
N GLY A 541 2.76 -8.14 -40.76
CA GLY A 541 1.82 -8.12 -39.62
C GLY A 541 1.66 -9.47 -38.92
N GLU A 542 2.41 -10.50 -39.31
CA GLU A 542 2.31 -11.82 -38.67
C GLU A 542 2.98 -11.90 -37.30
N SER A 543 3.98 -11.06 -37.07
CA SER A 543 4.65 -11.01 -35.77
C SER A 543 3.95 -10.05 -34.80
N LYS A 544 3.37 -10.56 -33.72
CA LYS A 544 2.83 -9.74 -32.62
C LYS A 544 3.91 -9.02 -31.84
N TRP A 545 5.18 -9.41 -31.99
CA TRP A 545 6.33 -8.78 -31.33
C TRP A 545 7.00 -7.74 -32.23
N MET A 546 7.36 -8.13 -33.46
CA MET A 546 7.97 -7.23 -34.44
C MET A 546 6.87 -6.46 -35.17
N THR A 547 6.41 -5.38 -34.60
CA THR A 547 5.32 -4.55 -35.11
C THR A 547 5.67 -3.07 -34.99
N THR A 548 5.07 -2.26 -35.85
CA THR A 548 5.09 -0.79 -35.79
C THR A 548 3.76 -0.20 -35.31
N ASP A 549 2.86 -1.03 -34.82
CA ASP A 549 1.64 -0.57 -34.16
C ASP A 549 1.98 0.49 -33.10
N TYR A 550 1.17 1.51 -32.96
CA TYR A 550 1.36 2.67 -32.08
C TYR A 550 2.47 3.65 -32.51
N LEU A 551 3.04 3.57 -33.70
CA LEU A 551 3.94 4.62 -34.24
C LEU A 551 3.18 5.88 -34.70
N ILE A 552 1.91 5.72 -35.04
CA ILE A 552 1.05 6.78 -35.61
C ILE A 552 -0.01 7.18 -34.60
#